data_ecdb1cec82d789ac8252bd8f8672c695
#
_entry.id   ecdb1cec82d789ac8252bd8f8672c695
#
_cell.length_a   1.000
_cell.length_b   1.000
_cell.length_c   1.000
_cell.angle_alpha   90.00
_cell.angle_beta   90.00
_cell.angle_gamma   90.00
#
_symmetry.space_group_name_H-M   'P 1'
#
loop_
_entity.id
_entity.type
_entity.pdbx_description
1 polymer ?
#
loop_
_entity_poly.entity_id
_entity_poly.type
_entity_poly.pdbx_seq_one_letter_code
_entity_poly.pdbx_strand_id
1 'polypeptide(L)'
;TTTNDKGEPWDFSLASKQKEAEDLVDEVQPDVLIGSPMCKEFSQWQQLNVAKSDDPEGYALRKEAAVKHLVFMCKLYAKQIKGGRLFLHEHPLQASSWKEECIKKVMNNPEVSTVEMDQCQYGQMDKEGNPVKKPTRWMSNGPRLLSHLNQRCTGRGGECSGKANGLYHRPCYGEVAKAAAIYPFRLCKAILEGLREELDQKGRVIAHLGIVIPKMEADVDEDDQLANLEKAFNAIAAKHLLLVQPKHGTPDIFDATTGQILRGGLVAAARKLEMEYFSSMRVYDKVPRNDAFER
;
A
#
# COMPACT_ATOMS: atom_id res chain seq x y z
N THR A 1 -7.29 5.25 -4.93
CA THR A 1 -7.74 6.41 -5.72
C THR A 1 -7.31 7.70 -5.04
N THR A 2 -6.88 8.69 -5.80
CA THR A 2 -6.52 10.03 -5.30
C THR A 2 -7.74 10.94 -5.19
N THR A 3 -8.89 10.49 -5.71
CA THR A 3 -10.17 11.21 -5.75
C THR A 3 -11.31 10.33 -5.26
N ASN A 4 -12.39 10.95 -4.76
CA ASN A 4 -13.64 10.28 -4.47
C ASN A 4 -14.44 9.99 -5.76
N ASP A 5 -15.64 9.42 -5.64
CA ASP A 5 -16.52 9.08 -6.77
C ASP A 5 -16.99 10.29 -7.57
N LYS A 6 -16.91 11.50 -6.99
CA LYS A 6 -17.21 12.77 -7.65
C LYS A 6 -16.01 13.38 -8.37
N GLY A 7 -14.84 12.71 -8.34
CA GLY A 7 -13.59 13.22 -8.91
C GLY A 7 -12.88 14.27 -8.04
N GLU A 8 -13.34 14.50 -6.81
CA GLU A 8 -12.73 15.45 -5.89
C GLU A 8 -11.57 14.82 -5.13
N PRO A 9 -10.45 15.54 -4.91
CA PRO A 9 -9.31 14.99 -4.20
C PRO A 9 -9.63 14.68 -2.73
N TRP A 10 -9.03 13.61 -2.20
CA TRP A 10 -9.06 13.27 -0.78
C TRP A 10 -8.11 14.16 0.01
N ASP A 11 -8.56 15.37 0.35
CA ASP A 11 -7.83 16.28 1.22
C ASP A 11 -8.30 16.11 2.67
N PHE A 12 -7.58 15.31 3.44
CA PHE A 12 -7.90 15.05 4.85
C PHE A 12 -7.50 16.19 5.81
N SER A 13 -7.03 17.33 5.31
CA SER A 13 -7.00 18.57 6.08
C SER A 13 -8.40 19.17 6.28
N LEU A 14 -9.36 18.80 5.40
CA LEU A 14 -10.74 19.26 5.41
C LEU A 14 -11.63 18.31 6.24
N ALA A 15 -12.36 18.88 7.21
CA ALA A 15 -13.29 18.11 8.05
C ALA A 15 -14.39 17.40 7.24
N SER A 16 -14.85 18.02 6.13
CA SER A 16 -15.83 17.41 5.22
C SER A 16 -15.30 16.12 4.59
N LYS A 17 -14.04 16.13 4.14
CA LYS A 17 -13.41 14.94 3.54
C LYS A 17 -13.07 13.85 4.57
N GLN A 18 -12.72 14.26 5.79
CA GLN A 18 -12.59 13.31 6.90
C GLN A 18 -13.93 12.63 7.20
N LYS A 19 -15.03 13.42 7.23
CA LYS A 19 -16.38 12.88 7.49
C LYS A 19 -16.82 11.93 6.36
N GLU A 20 -16.62 12.31 5.11
CA GLU A 20 -16.94 11.47 3.94
C GLU A 20 -16.19 10.12 3.99
N ALA A 21 -14.89 10.14 4.29
CA ALA A 21 -14.10 8.92 4.43
C ALA A 21 -14.50 8.08 5.65
N GLU A 22 -14.87 8.72 6.75
CA GLU A 22 -15.37 8.03 7.94
C GLU A 22 -16.70 7.33 7.68
N ASP A 23 -17.62 8.00 6.98
CA ASP A 23 -18.92 7.44 6.59
C ASP A 23 -18.72 6.23 5.66
N LEU A 24 -17.79 6.34 4.69
CA LEU A 24 -17.44 5.23 3.82
C LEU A 24 -16.87 4.04 4.59
N VAL A 25 -16.01 4.27 5.60
CA VAL A 25 -15.49 3.19 6.46
C VAL A 25 -16.60 2.56 7.30
N ASP A 26 -17.56 3.35 7.76
CA ASP A 26 -18.73 2.85 8.53
C ASP A 26 -19.68 2.03 7.66
N GLU A 27 -19.87 2.42 6.40
CA GLU A 27 -20.69 1.73 5.42
C GLU A 27 -20.04 0.42 4.96
N VAL A 28 -18.80 0.50 4.48
CA VAL A 28 -18.08 -0.63 3.87
C VAL A 28 -17.55 -1.62 4.91
N GLN A 29 -17.23 -1.15 6.11
CA GLN A 29 -16.62 -1.95 7.19
C GLN A 29 -15.44 -2.83 6.72
N PRO A 30 -14.41 -2.25 6.10
CA PRO A 30 -13.34 -3.03 5.48
C PRO A 30 -12.62 -3.92 6.50
N ASP A 31 -12.27 -5.14 6.11
CA ASP A 31 -11.55 -6.09 6.95
C ASP A 31 -10.19 -5.56 7.40
N VAL A 32 -9.55 -4.76 6.57
CA VAL A 32 -8.29 -4.08 6.88
C VAL A 32 -8.29 -2.64 6.40
N LEU A 33 -7.74 -1.75 7.21
CA LEU A 33 -7.44 -0.37 6.84
C LEU A 33 -5.91 -0.18 6.87
N ILE A 34 -5.32 0.16 5.73
CA ILE A 34 -3.89 0.44 5.64
C ILE A 34 -3.69 1.95 5.60
N GLY A 35 -2.87 2.48 6.50
CA GLY A 35 -2.57 3.90 6.59
C GLY A 35 -1.07 4.17 6.54
N SER A 36 -0.66 5.00 5.58
CA SER A 36 0.70 5.54 5.46
C SER A 36 0.58 7.06 5.25
N PRO A 37 0.22 7.81 6.30
CA PRO A 37 0.03 9.25 6.19
C PRO A 37 1.35 9.95 5.86
N MET A 38 1.27 11.21 5.41
CA MET A 38 2.47 11.98 5.02
C MET A 38 3.47 12.06 6.18
N CYS A 39 4.68 11.52 5.96
CA CYS A 39 5.74 11.48 6.96
C CYS A 39 6.71 12.67 6.88
N LYS A 40 6.62 13.52 5.85
CA LYS A 40 7.56 14.61 5.59
C LYS A 40 7.72 15.54 6.79
N GLU A 41 6.62 15.98 7.38
CA GLU A 41 6.62 16.96 8.49
C GLU A 41 7.02 16.31 9.84
N PHE A 42 7.19 15.00 9.87
CA PHE A 42 7.65 14.23 11.03
C PHE A 42 9.10 13.75 10.89
N SER A 43 9.76 14.08 9.76
CA SER A 43 11.15 13.69 9.51
C SER A 43 12.11 14.43 10.46
N GLN A 44 13.16 13.73 10.92
CA GLN A 44 14.23 14.36 11.70
C GLN A 44 14.93 15.51 10.97
N TRP A 45 15.02 15.43 9.63
CA TRP A 45 15.59 16.50 8.81
C TRP A 45 14.79 17.81 8.87
N GLN A 46 13.49 17.74 9.19
CA GLN A 46 12.66 18.93 9.30
C GLN A 46 13.08 19.83 10.48
N GLN A 47 13.53 19.25 11.58
CA GLN A 47 14.04 20.05 12.70
C GLN A 47 15.26 20.88 12.30
N LEU A 48 16.15 20.30 11.49
CA LEU A 48 17.32 21.02 10.95
C LEU A 48 16.91 22.04 9.89
N ASN A 49 15.94 21.71 9.04
CA ASN A 49 15.44 22.60 8.00
C ASN A 49 14.72 23.81 8.60
N VAL A 50 13.92 23.62 9.65
CA VAL A 50 13.20 24.71 10.34
C VAL A 50 14.17 25.68 10.98
N ALA A 51 15.25 25.20 11.62
CA ALA A 51 16.27 26.07 12.22
C ALA A 51 17.02 26.94 11.17
N LYS A 52 16.92 26.56 9.89
CA LYS A 52 17.55 27.28 8.75
C LYS A 52 16.53 27.91 7.80
N SER A 53 15.26 27.81 8.11
CA SER A 53 14.17 28.24 7.22
C SER A 53 13.81 29.70 7.47
N ASP A 54 13.59 30.41 6.38
CA ASP A 54 13.01 31.76 6.40
C ASP A 54 11.47 31.75 6.55
N ASP A 55 10.84 30.56 6.65
CA ASP A 55 9.37 30.35 6.74
C ASP A 55 9.00 29.43 7.92
N PRO A 56 9.20 29.86 9.18
CA PRO A 56 8.81 29.06 10.35
C PRO A 56 7.29 28.96 10.52
N GLU A 57 6.53 29.98 10.14
CA GLU A 57 5.06 29.99 10.22
C GLU A 57 4.45 28.99 9.24
N GLY A 58 4.89 28.97 8.00
CA GLY A 58 4.45 27.99 7.01
C GLY A 58 4.79 26.55 7.42
N TYR A 59 5.93 26.33 8.09
CA TYR A 59 6.22 25.02 8.66
C TYR A 59 5.22 24.64 9.76
N ALA A 60 4.91 25.56 10.67
CA ALA A 60 3.97 25.30 11.77
C ALA A 60 2.58 24.91 11.22
N LEU A 61 2.08 25.61 10.20
CA LEU A 61 0.83 25.30 9.53
C LEU A 61 0.83 23.91 8.87
N ARG A 62 1.91 23.57 8.14
CA ARG A 62 2.04 22.24 7.52
C ARG A 62 2.12 21.13 8.57
N LYS A 63 2.83 21.37 9.68
CA LYS A 63 2.93 20.42 10.79
C LYS A 63 1.56 20.21 11.46
N GLU A 64 0.81 21.29 11.69
CA GLU A 64 -0.54 21.22 12.24
C GLU A 64 -1.47 20.41 11.33
N ALA A 65 -1.45 20.64 10.03
CA ALA A 65 -2.22 19.88 9.04
C ALA A 65 -1.84 18.39 9.06
N ALA A 66 -0.54 18.07 9.14
CA ALA A 66 -0.05 16.71 9.23
C ALA A 66 -0.49 16.01 10.53
N VAL A 67 -0.51 16.72 11.65
CA VAL A 67 -1.02 16.20 12.93
C VAL A 67 -2.52 15.97 12.86
N LYS A 68 -3.31 16.89 12.28
CA LYS A 68 -4.76 16.69 12.07
C LYS A 68 -5.04 15.42 11.26
N HIS A 69 -4.29 15.20 10.18
CA HIS A 69 -4.40 13.98 9.38
C HIS A 69 -4.05 12.74 10.22
N LEU A 70 -2.98 12.78 11.00
CA LEU A 70 -2.58 11.68 11.86
C LEU A 70 -3.64 11.35 12.93
N VAL A 71 -4.24 12.37 13.54
CA VAL A 71 -5.35 12.22 14.51
C VAL A 71 -6.55 11.54 13.84
N PHE A 72 -6.89 11.97 12.62
CA PHE A 72 -7.97 11.35 11.84
C PHE A 72 -7.68 9.86 11.58
N MET A 73 -6.46 9.51 11.12
CA MET A 73 -6.08 8.11 10.92
C MET A 73 -6.19 7.29 12.20
N CYS A 74 -5.73 7.82 13.35
CA CYS A 74 -5.86 7.16 14.64
C CYS A 74 -7.33 6.91 15.04
N LYS A 75 -8.24 7.84 14.70
CA LYS A 75 -9.69 7.66 14.90
C LYS A 75 -10.21 6.47 14.09
N LEU A 76 -9.79 6.34 12.83
CA LEU A 76 -10.17 5.22 11.97
C LEU A 76 -9.60 3.89 12.49
N TYR A 77 -8.35 3.86 12.98
CA TYR A 77 -7.76 2.67 13.61
C TYR A 77 -8.54 2.23 14.85
N ALA A 78 -8.94 3.18 15.70
CA ALA A 78 -9.78 2.87 16.86
C ALA A 78 -11.13 2.26 16.46
N LYS A 79 -11.74 2.72 15.34
CA LYS A 79 -12.95 2.11 14.77
C LYS A 79 -12.70 0.68 14.29
N GLN A 80 -11.58 0.44 13.61
CA GLN A 80 -11.21 -0.92 13.16
C GLN A 80 -11.06 -1.86 14.34
N ILE A 81 -10.31 -1.47 15.39
CA ILE A 81 -10.14 -2.27 16.61
C ILE A 81 -11.49 -2.55 17.26
N LYS A 82 -12.31 -1.51 17.50
CA LYS A 82 -13.64 -1.66 18.12
C LYS A 82 -14.55 -2.61 17.31
N GLY A 83 -14.42 -2.62 16.00
CA GLY A 83 -15.16 -3.51 15.10
C GLY A 83 -14.56 -4.91 14.95
N GLY A 84 -13.49 -5.27 15.68
CA GLY A 84 -12.78 -6.54 15.54
C GLY A 84 -12.05 -6.70 14.19
N ARG A 85 -11.86 -5.58 13.48
CA ARG A 85 -11.20 -5.51 12.17
C ARG A 85 -9.75 -5.09 12.31
N LEU A 86 -8.98 -5.26 11.23
CA LEU A 86 -7.56 -4.99 11.21
C LEU A 86 -7.24 -3.56 10.78
N PHE A 87 -6.13 -3.04 11.26
CA PHE A 87 -5.46 -1.91 10.66
C PHE A 87 -3.97 -2.20 10.50
N LEU A 88 -3.31 -1.50 9.60
CA LEU A 88 -1.86 -1.48 9.43
C LEU A 88 -1.42 -0.04 9.24
N HIS A 89 -0.54 0.46 10.10
CA HIS A 89 0.04 1.80 10.02
C HIS A 89 1.53 1.72 9.73
N GLU A 90 2.01 2.56 8.80
CA GLU A 90 3.41 2.66 8.44
C GLU A 90 3.93 4.09 8.63
N HIS A 91 5.10 4.21 9.28
CA HIS A 91 5.91 5.43 9.23
C HIS A 91 7.40 5.08 9.33
N PRO A 92 8.29 5.99 8.86
CA PRO A 92 9.71 5.83 9.09
C PRO A 92 10.01 5.62 10.57
N LEU A 93 10.93 4.72 10.89
CA LEU A 93 11.23 4.33 12.27
C LEU A 93 11.53 5.52 13.19
N GLN A 94 12.23 6.52 12.67
CA GLN A 94 12.66 7.69 13.43
C GLN A 94 11.75 8.91 13.29
N ALA A 95 10.56 8.74 12.69
CA ALA A 95 9.61 9.85 12.55
C ALA A 95 9.12 10.33 13.93
N SER A 96 9.03 11.65 14.10
CA SER A 96 8.52 12.23 15.36
C SER A 96 7.04 11.94 15.59
N SER A 97 6.31 11.48 14.57
CA SER A 97 4.91 11.03 14.67
C SER A 97 4.70 9.94 15.71
N TRP A 98 5.68 9.07 15.94
CA TRP A 98 5.61 8.02 16.98
C TRP A 98 5.51 8.57 18.40
N LYS A 99 5.83 9.87 18.58
CA LYS A 99 5.73 10.58 19.86
C LYS A 99 4.43 11.38 20.02
N GLU A 100 3.62 11.47 18.95
CA GLU A 100 2.33 12.18 19.01
C GLU A 100 1.33 11.42 19.90
N GLU A 101 0.57 12.15 20.70
CA GLU A 101 -0.35 11.56 21.70
C GLU A 101 -1.42 10.65 21.07
N CYS A 102 -1.89 10.98 19.85
CA CYS A 102 -2.86 10.14 19.15
C CYS A 102 -2.27 8.76 18.81
N ILE A 103 -1.01 8.68 18.39
CA ILE A 103 -0.31 7.42 18.09
C ILE A 103 -0.05 6.66 19.40
N LYS A 104 0.45 7.32 20.44
CA LYS A 104 0.66 6.68 21.75
C LYS A 104 -0.62 6.05 22.30
N LYS A 105 -1.76 6.73 22.16
CA LYS A 105 -3.06 6.16 22.57
C LYS A 105 -3.39 4.87 21.83
N VAL A 106 -3.13 4.80 20.53
CA VAL A 106 -3.32 3.56 19.75
C VAL A 106 -2.32 2.49 20.20
N MET A 107 -1.03 2.84 20.36
CA MET A 107 0.01 1.91 20.81
C MET A 107 -0.24 1.34 22.20
N ASN A 108 -0.90 2.08 23.08
CA ASN A 108 -1.23 1.64 24.45
C ASN A 108 -2.41 0.66 24.49
N ASN A 109 -3.09 0.41 23.39
CA ASN A 109 -4.12 -0.62 23.33
C ASN A 109 -3.45 -2.01 23.42
N PRO A 110 -3.90 -2.92 24.31
CA PRO A 110 -3.28 -4.23 24.51
C PRO A 110 -3.31 -5.14 23.29
N GLU A 111 -4.22 -4.91 22.35
CA GLU A 111 -4.29 -5.65 21.09
C GLU A 111 -3.29 -5.14 20.05
N VAL A 112 -2.63 -4.00 20.27
CA VAL A 112 -1.76 -3.34 19.29
C VAL A 112 -0.32 -3.62 19.61
N SER A 113 0.43 -3.97 18.56
CA SER A 113 1.86 -4.19 18.62
C SER A 113 2.59 -3.42 17.51
N THR A 114 3.89 -3.27 17.66
CA THR A 114 4.75 -2.66 16.65
C THR A 114 5.92 -3.55 16.32
N VAL A 115 6.37 -3.50 15.05
CA VAL A 115 7.61 -4.14 14.61
C VAL A 115 8.44 -3.15 13.78
N GLU A 116 9.73 -3.41 13.72
CA GLU A 116 10.69 -2.62 12.96
C GLU A 116 11.31 -3.46 11.86
N MET A 117 11.46 -2.86 10.69
CA MET A 117 12.10 -3.50 9.56
C MET A 117 12.98 -2.54 8.78
N ASP A 118 13.81 -3.07 7.89
CA ASP A 118 14.59 -2.29 6.92
C ASP A 118 14.18 -2.70 5.51
N GLN A 119 13.71 -1.75 4.68
CA GLN A 119 13.13 -2.06 3.36
C GLN A 119 14.10 -2.77 2.41
N CYS A 120 15.42 -2.62 2.58
CA CYS A 120 16.41 -3.37 1.81
C CYS A 120 16.29 -4.89 1.99
N GLN A 121 15.75 -5.37 3.13
CA GLN A 121 15.52 -6.80 3.35
C GLN A 121 14.36 -7.34 2.51
N TYR A 122 13.53 -6.44 2.00
CA TYR A 122 12.40 -6.73 1.11
C TYR A 122 12.67 -6.30 -0.34
N GLY A 123 13.94 -6.06 -0.70
CA GLY A 123 14.34 -5.77 -2.07
C GLY A 123 14.25 -4.29 -2.47
N GLN A 124 14.20 -3.33 -1.52
CA GLN A 124 14.24 -1.92 -1.87
C GLN A 124 15.61 -1.55 -2.44
N MET A 125 15.61 -1.04 -3.68
CA MET A 125 16.81 -0.64 -4.41
C MET A 125 16.62 0.75 -5.03
N ASP A 126 17.73 1.41 -5.35
CA ASP A 126 17.75 2.60 -6.20
C ASP A 126 17.74 2.22 -7.70
N LYS A 127 17.83 3.20 -8.57
CA LYS A 127 17.83 3.01 -10.03
C LYS A 127 19.06 2.27 -10.55
N GLU A 128 20.14 2.33 -9.80
CA GLU A 128 21.41 1.71 -10.10
C GLU A 128 21.54 0.28 -9.51
N GLY A 129 20.48 -0.21 -8.85
CA GLY A 129 20.46 -1.54 -8.25
C GLY A 129 21.15 -1.63 -6.88
N ASN A 130 21.44 -0.49 -6.24
CA ASN A 130 22.03 -0.49 -4.90
C ASN A 130 20.93 -0.59 -3.84
N PRO A 131 21.11 -1.37 -2.75
CA PRO A 131 20.13 -1.51 -1.71
C PRO A 131 19.88 -0.19 -0.98
N VAL A 132 18.60 0.14 -0.76
CA VAL A 132 18.19 1.33 0.01
C VAL A 132 17.69 0.90 1.38
N LYS A 133 18.47 1.19 2.43
CA LYS A 133 18.07 0.96 3.80
C LYS A 133 17.12 2.07 4.25
N LYS A 134 15.82 1.80 4.21
CA LYS A 134 14.78 2.69 4.77
C LYS A 134 14.20 2.02 6.02
N PRO A 135 14.72 2.38 7.22
CA PRO A 135 14.16 1.85 8.47
C PRO A 135 12.73 2.28 8.63
N THR A 136 11.84 1.33 8.81
CA THR A 136 10.40 1.53 8.86
C THR A 136 9.84 0.84 10.10
N ARG A 137 8.87 1.48 10.76
CA ARG A 137 8.09 0.87 11.84
C ARG A 137 6.66 0.68 11.38
N TRP A 138 6.14 -0.48 11.71
CA TRP A 138 4.75 -0.87 11.48
C TRP A 138 4.03 -1.00 12.81
N MET A 139 2.75 -0.66 12.82
CA MET A 139 1.85 -0.82 13.95
C MET A 139 0.54 -1.45 13.49
N SER A 140 0.05 -2.46 14.19
CA SER A 140 -1.18 -3.18 13.84
C SER A 140 -1.75 -3.91 15.06
N ASN A 141 -3.03 -4.27 14.98
CA ASN A 141 -3.68 -5.25 15.86
C ASN A 141 -3.70 -6.66 15.24
N GLY A 142 -2.88 -6.92 14.22
CA GLY A 142 -2.71 -8.22 13.57
C GLY A 142 -1.30 -8.78 13.82
N PRO A 143 -1.08 -9.62 14.86
CA PRO A 143 0.26 -10.10 15.20
C PRO A 143 0.89 -10.96 14.11
N ARG A 144 0.11 -11.76 13.36
CA ARG A 144 0.61 -12.53 12.21
C ARG A 144 1.01 -11.62 11.06
N LEU A 145 0.20 -10.61 10.77
CA LEU A 145 0.55 -9.59 9.77
C LEU A 145 1.90 -8.95 10.10
N LEU A 146 2.11 -8.57 11.35
CA LEU A 146 3.37 -7.97 11.80
C LEU A 146 4.56 -8.94 11.76
N SER A 147 4.36 -10.24 11.94
CA SER A 147 5.44 -11.22 11.90
C SER A 147 6.13 -11.32 10.53
N HIS A 148 5.44 -10.98 9.46
CA HIS A 148 5.99 -10.88 8.10
C HIS A 148 6.78 -9.58 7.84
N LEU A 149 6.71 -8.59 8.76
CA LEU A 149 7.23 -7.24 8.59
C LEU A 149 8.36 -6.88 9.59
N ASN A 150 9.12 -7.86 10.07
CA ASN A 150 10.08 -7.68 11.17
C ASN A 150 11.55 -7.89 10.76
N GLN A 151 11.88 -7.97 9.47
CA GLN A 151 13.24 -8.25 9.03
C GLN A 151 14.13 -7.02 9.11
N ARG A 152 15.22 -7.12 9.92
CA ARG A 152 16.23 -6.08 10.09
C ARG A 152 17.49 -6.40 9.30
N CYS A 153 18.08 -5.38 8.72
CA CYS A 153 19.40 -5.50 8.08
C CYS A 153 20.51 -5.57 9.13
N THR A 154 21.23 -6.67 9.15
CA THR A 154 22.35 -6.93 10.08
C THR A 154 23.73 -6.61 9.47
N GLY A 155 23.77 -6.07 8.23
CA GLY A 155 25.01 -5.71 7.56
C GLY A 155 25.78 -4.62 8.31
N ARG A 156 27.10 -4.69 8.25
CA ARG A 156 28.04 -3.79 8.94
C ARG A 156 28.78 -2.92 7.95
N GLY A 157 29.33 -1.78 8.42
CA GLY A 157 30.13 -0.88 7.56
C GLY A 157 29.39 -0.27 6.38
N GLY A 158 28.05 -0.28 6.38
CA GLY A 158 27.24 0.19 5.25
C GLY A 158 26.83 -0.90 4.26
N GLU A 159 27.34 -2.11 4.37
CA GLU A 159 26.93 -3.25 3.54
C GLU A 159 25.51 -3.71 3.87
N CYS A 160 24.83 -4.31 2.89
CA CYS A 160 23.51 -4.91 3.06
C CYS A 160 23.63 -6.41 3.35
N SER A 161 22.89 -6.90 4.38
CA SER A 161 22.79 -8.32 4.69
C SER A 161 21.68 -9.06 3.93
N GLY A 162 20.93 -8.35 3.06
CA GLY A 162 19.85 -8.94 2.26
C GLY A 162 20.33 -9.64 1.00
N LYS A 163 19.43 -9.84 0.01
CA LYS A 163 19.80 -10.47 -1.28
C LYS A 163 20.90 -9.70 -2.04
N ALA A 164 21.01 -8.40 -1.78
CA ALA A 164 22.12 -7.58 -2.28
C ALA A 164 23.36 -7.68 -1.37
N ASN A 165 23.64 -8.85 -0.81
CA ASN A 165 24.78 -9.08 0.07
C ASN A 165 26.09 -8.69 -0.62
N GLY A 166 26.92 -7.90 0.09
CA GLY A 166 28.16 -7.35 -0.45
C GLY A 166 28.01 -6.01 -1.17
N LEU A 167 26.78 -5.50 -1.37
CA LEU A 167 26.55 -4.15 -1.87
C LEU A 167 26.34 -3.16 -0.71
N TYR A 168 26.81 -1.93 -0.92
CA TYR A 168 26.66 -0.86 0.05
C TYR A 168 25.29 -0.18 -0.07
N HIS A 169 24.71 0.17 1.10
CA HIS A 169 23.46 0.89 1.11
C HIS A 169 23.58 2.27 0.48
N ARG A 170 22.66 2.59 -0.42
CA ARG A 170 22.47 3.95 -0.90
C ARG A 170 21.77 4.78 0.19
N PRO A 171 22.27 5.99 0.53
CA PRO A 171 21.61 6.85 1.48
C PRO A 171 20.20 7.26 1.03
N CYS A 172 19.21 7.11 1.92
CA CYS A 172 17.80 7.34 1.63
C CYS A 172 17.41 8.80 1.88
N TYR A 173 17.77 9.70 0.95
CA TYR A 173 17.37 11.11 0.95
C TYR A 173 17.11 11.62 -0.48
N GLY A 174 16.50 12.81 -0.61
CA GLY A 174 16.21 13.41 -1.91
C GLY A 174 15.38 12.51 -2.83
N GLU A 175 15.83 12.33 -4.07
CA GLU A 175 15.14 11.51 -5.07
C GLU A 175 15.10 10.02 -4.70
N VAL A 176 16.13 9.50 -4.02
CA VAL A 176 16.13 8.11 -3.53
C VAL A 176 15.01 7.90 -2.50
N ALA A 177 14.80 8.85 -1.59
CA ALA A 177 13.72 8.77 -0.61
C ALA A 177 12.33 8.87 -1.25
N LYS A 178 12.19 9.69 -2.31
CA LYS A 178 10.94 9.78 -3.09
C LYS A 178 10.65 8.46 -3.80
N ALA A 179 11.64 7.86 -4.46
CA ALA A 179 11.50 6.58 -5.12
C ALA A 179 11.18 5.46 -4.12
N ALA A 180 11.81 5.47 -2.94
CA ALA A 180 11.56 4.52 -1.87
C ALA A 180 10.20 4.71 -1.15
N ALA A 181 9.36 5.66 -1.57
CA ALA A 181 7.95 5.71 -1.18
C ALA A 181 7.12 4.62 -1.86
N ILE A 182 7.58 4.12 -3.01
CA ILE A 182 6.98 2.96 -3.69
C ILE A 182 7.53 1.71 -3.03
N TYR A 183 6.64 0.87 -2.51
CA TYR A 183 7.04 -0.37 -1.86
C TYR A 183 7.53 -1.39 -2.89
N PRO A 184 8.64 -2.09 -2.60
CA PRO A 184 9.11 -3.17 -3.46
C PRO A 184 8.12 -4.36 -3.41
N PHE A 185 8.08 -5.13 -4.48
CA PHE A 185 7.15 -6.27 -4.63
C PHE A 185 7.15 -7.22 -3.42
N ARG A 186 8.34 -7.56 -2.90
CA ARG A 186 8.47 -8.46 -1.74
C ARG A 186 7.85 -7.90 -0.47
N LEU A 187 7.88 -6.58 -0.28
CA LEU A 187 7.21 -5.95 0.85
C LEU A 187 5.69 -6.05 0.69
N CYS A 188 5.17 -5.76 -0.50
CA CYS A 188 3.75 -5.92 -0.78
C CYS A 188 3.30 -7.38 -0.59
N LYS A 189 4.11 -8.35 -1.07
CA LYS A 189 3.86 -9.78 -0.88
C LYS A 189 3.82 -10.15 0.61
N ALA A 190 4.79 -9.70 1.40
CA ALA A 190 4.84 -9.97 2.84
C ALA A 190 3.60 -9.41 3.58
N ILE A 191 3.15 -8.19 3.21
CA ILE A 191 1.91 -7.60 3.75
C ILE A 191 0.71 -8.50 3.42
N LEU A 192 0.56 -8.93 2.16
CA LEU A 192 -0.57 -9.75 1.72
C LEU A 192 -0.56 -11.16 2.34
N GLU A 193 0.60 -11.78 2.46
CA GLU A 193 0.75 -13.09 3.11
C GLU A 193 0.37 -13.02 4.59
N GLY A 194 0.92 -12.05 5.31
CA GLY A 194 0.59 -11.86 6.72
C GLY A 194 -0.88 -11.48 6.94
N LEU A 195 -1.46 -10.68 6.05
CA LEU A 195 -2.88 -10.35 6.07
C LEU A 195 -3.75 -11.58 5.86
N ARG A 196 -3.41 -12.43 4.88
CA ARG A 196 -4.12 -13.69 4.63
C ARG A 196 -4.10 -14.57 5.87
N GLU A 197 -2.94 -14.79 6.49
CA GLU A 197 -2.82 -15.61 7.69
C GLU A 197 -3.65 -15.05 8.87
N GLU A 198 -3.70 -13.74 9.01
CA GLU A 198 -4.49 -13.08 10.05
C GLU A 198 -6.00 -13.25 9.82
N LEU A 199 -6.45 -13.12 8.58
CA LEU A 199 -7.87 -13.29 8.22
C LEU A 199 -8.32 -14.74 8.29
N ASP A 200 -7.47 -15.69 7.88
CA ASP A 200 -7.74 -17.14 7.97
C ASP A 200 -7.95 -17.54 9.45
N GLN A 201 -7.16 -17.01 10.37
CA GLN A 201 -7.32 -17.26 11.80
C GLN A 201 -8.62 -16.70 12.37
N LYS A 202 -9.13 -15.60 11.80
CA LYS A 202 -10.40 -14.99 12.19
C LYS A 202 -11.60 -15.70 11.54
N GLY A 203 -11.38 -16.81 10.80
CA GLY A 203 -12.42 -17.53 10.06
C GLY A 203 -13.01 -16.68 8.92
N ARG A 204 -12.36 -15.60 8.56
CA ARG A 204 -12.74 -14.75 7.42
C ARG A 204 -12.02 -15.26 6.18
N VAL A 205 -12.64 -16.23 5.53
CA VAL A 205 -12.13 -16.77 4.26
C VAL A 205 -12.14 -15.62 3.25
N ILE A 206 -10.99 -15.32 2.64
CA ILE A 206 -10.88 -14.39 1.49
C ILE A 206 -11.52 -15.07 0.26
N ALA A 207 -12.76 -15.54 0.40
CA ALA A 207 -13.49 -16.20 -0.70
C ALA A 207 -13.85 -15.22 -1.83
N HIS A 208 -13.73 -13.92 -1.60
CA HIS A 208 -14.19 -12.90 -2.55
C HIS A 208 -13.10 -12.25 -3.40
N LEU A 209 -11.81 -12.45 -3.10
CA LEU A 209 -10.75 -11.86 -3.92
C LEU A 209 -10.28 -12.77 -5.06
N GLY A 210 -10.65 -14.06 -5.09
CA GLY A 210 -10.27 -14.98 -6.17
C GLY A 210 -8.75 -15.09 -6.42
N ILE A 211 -7.95 -14.44 -5.58
CA ILE A 211 -6.50 -14.46 -5.66
C ILE A 211 -6.04 -15.71 -4.90
N VAL A 212 -6.08 -16.84 -5.57
CA VAL A 212 -5.24 -17.97 -5.18
C VAL A 212 -3.81 -17.54 -5.49
N ILE A 213 -3.11 -17.01 -4.49
CA ILE A 213 -1.66 -16.85 -4.60
C ILE A 213 -1.12 -18.28 -4.61
N PRO A 214 -0.56 -18.78 -5.73
CA PRO A 214 0.03 -20.12 -5.74
C PRO A 214 1.06 -20.18 -4.63
N LYS A 215 1.14 -21.31 -3.91
CA LYS A 215 2.28 -21.58 -3.02
C LYS A 215 3.52 -21.58 -3.90
N MET A 216 4.29 -20.52 -3.85
CA MET A 216 5.47 -20.36 -4.71
C MET A 216 6.62 -21.10 -4.01
N GLU A 217 7.20 -22.06 -4.72
CA GLU A 217 8.40 -22.72 -4.31
C GLU A 217 9.57 -21.72 -4.25
N ALA A 218 10.48 -21.92 -3.28
CA ALA A 218 11.46 -20.90 -2.87
C ALA A 218 12.57 -20.58 -3.90
N ASP A 219 12.63 -21.26 -5.05
CA ASP A 219 13.77 -21.25 -5.97
C ASP A 219 13.44 -20.74 -7.40
N VAL A 220 12.32 -20.05 -7.60
CA VAL A 220 11.96 -19.52 -8.93
C VAL A 220 12.40 -18.06 -9.07
N ASP A 221 13.03 -17.72 -10.19
CA ASP A 221 13.53 -16.38 -10.52
C ASP A 221 12.42 -15.30 -10.47
N GLU A 222 12.76 -14.08 -10.04
CA GLU A 222 11.79 -13.01 -9.83
C GLU A 222 11.03 -12.61 -11.10
N ASP A 223 11.71 -12.67 -12.25
CA ASP A 223 11.09 -12.35 -13.54
C ASP A 223 10.07 -13.42 -13.96
N ASP A 224 10.36 -14.69 -13.68
CA ASP A 224 9.42 -15.80 -13.88
C ASP A 224 8.25 -15.74 -12.88
N GLN A 225 8.48 -15.22 -11.67
CA GLN A 225 7.42 -15.01 -10.67
C GLN A 225 6.46 -13.91 -11.10
N LEU A 226 6.96 -12.81 -11.66
CA LEU A 226 6.15 -11.71 -12.17
C LEU A 226 5.30 -12.17 -13.36
N ALA A 227 5.92 -12.90 -14.31
CA ALA A 227 5.23 -13.47 -15.46
C ALA A 227 4.15 -14.50 -15.07
N ASN A 228 4.40 -15.30 -14.02
CA ASN A 228 3.42 -16.25 -13.50
C ASN A 228 2.28 -15.57 -12.74
N LEU A 229 2.54 -14.47 -12.02
CA LEU A 229 1.50 -13.64 -11.39
C LEU A 229 0.63 -12.93 -12.44
N GLU A 230 1.24 -12.40 -13.47
CA GLU A 230 0.54 -11.77 -14.59
C GLU A 230 -0.33 -12.79 -15.35
N LYS A 231 0.19 -14.00 -15.54
CA LYS A 231 -0.55 -15.14 -16.12
C LYS A 231 -1.70 -15.59 -15.24
N ALA A 232 -1.49 -15.66 -13.92
CA ALA A 232 -2.53 -15.99 -12.96
C ALA A 232 -3.60 -14.88 -12.90
N PHE A 233 -3.21 -13.61 -12.90
CA PHE A 233 -4.11 -12.47 -12.94
C PHE A 233 -4.95 -12.45 -14.22
N ASN A 234 -4.33 -12.69 -15.37
CA ASN A 234 -5.00 -12.77 -16.65
C ASN A 234 -5.92 -14.01 -16.75
N ALA A 235 -5.55 -15.13 -16.15
CA ALA A 235 -6.39 -16.34 -16.09
C ALA A 235 -7.61 -16.14 -15.17
N ILE A 236 -7.44 -15.40 -14.05
CA ILE A 236 -8.52 -15.04 -13.13
C ILE A 236 -9.45 -14.03 -13.80
N ALA A 237 -8.92 -13.01 -14.45
CA ALA A 237 -9.69 -12.05 -15.22
C ALA A 237 -10.48 -12.73 -16.35
N ALA A 238 -9.85 -13.67 -17.08
CA ALA A 238 -10.51 -14.46 -18.12
C ALA A 238 -11.58 -15.41 -17.54
N LYS A 239 -11.34 -16.02 -16.38
CA LYS A 239 -12.29 -16.90 -15.70
C LYS A 239 -13.49 -16.14 -15.15
N HIS A 240 -13.30 -14.94 -14.61
CA HIS A 240 -14.39 -14.04 -14.24
C HIS A 240 -15.18 -13.57 -15.46
N LEU A 241 -14.53 -13.30 -16.60
CA LEU A 241 -15.21 -13.00 -17.86
C LEU A 241 -16.01 -14.18 -18.40
N LEU A 242 -15.53 -15.43 -18.20
CA LEU A 242 -16.21 -16.66 -18.64
C LEU A 242 -17.38 -17.06 -17.74
N LEU A 243 -17.35 -16.71 -16.43
CA LEU A 243 -18.46 -16.99 -15.51
C LEU A 243 -19.67 -16.06 -15.71
N VAL A 244 -19.52 -14.98 -16.49
CA VAL A 244 -20.57 -14.01 -16.83
C VAL A 244 -20.99 -14.11 -18.31
N GLN A 245 -20.87 -15.27 -18.95
CA GLN A 245 -21.46 -15.47 -20.26
C GLN A 245 -22.89 -16.02 -20.14
N PRO A 246 -23.94 -15.19 -20.32
CA PRO A 246 -25.28 -15.70 -20.53
C PRO A 246 -25.36 -16.34 -21.91
N LYS A 247 -26.03 -17.46 -21.99
CA LYS A 247 -26.44 -18.05 -23.28
C LYS A 247 -27.46 -17.09 -23.91
N HIS A 248 -27.06 -16.40 -24.98
CA HIS A 248 -27.84 -15.43 -25.77
C HIS A 248 -27.99 -14.00 -25.22
N GLY A 249 -27.34 -13.06 -25.89
CA GLY A 249 -27.46 -11.60 -25.69
C GLY A 249 -26.18 -10.95 -25.14
N THR A 250 -26.05 -9.66 -25.33
CA THR A 250 -24.99 -8.87 -24.65
C THR A 250 -25.07 -9.12 -23.14
N PRO A 251 -23.97 -9.52 -22.48
CA PRO A 251 -24.00 -9.83 -21.06
C PRO A 251 -24.47 -8.62 -20.25
N ASP A 252 -25.47 -8.83 -19.40
CA ASP A 252 -25.84 -7.87 -18.40
C ASP A 252 -24.67 -7.75 -17.42
N ILE A 253 -24.08 -6.56 -17.35
CA ILE A 253 -23.00 -6.25 -16.43
C ILE A 253 -23.65 -5.57 -15.23
N PHE A 254 -23.40 -6.13 -14.05
CA PHE A 254 -23.97 -5.64 -12.80
C PHE A 254 -22.95 -4.81 -12.04
N ASP A 255 -23.39 -3.73 -11.42
CA ASP A 255 -22.63 -3.03 -10.40
C ASP A 255 -22.42 -3.94 -9.20
N ALA A 256 -21.18 -4.14 -8.80
CA ALA A 256 -20.81 -5.08 -7.73
C ALA A 256 -21.31 -4.64 -6.35
N THR A 257 -21.63 -3.36 -6.18
CA THR A 257 -22.06 -2.75 -4.92
C THR A 257 -23.58 -2.68 -4.81
N THR A 258 -24.25 -2.29 -5.90
CA THR A 258 -25.69 -2.03 -5.89
C THR A 258 -26.52 -3.15 -6.51
N GLY A 259 -25.89 -4.09 -7.23
CA GLY A 259 -26.56 -5.14 -8.00
C GLY A 259 -27.37 -4.63 -9.21
N GLN A 260 -27.24 -3.34 -9.56
CA GLN A 260 -27.95 -2.76 -10.70
C GLN A 260 -27.30 -3.17 -12.02
N ILE A 261 -28.13 -3.38 -13.04
CA ILE A 261 -27.66 -3.67 -14.39
C ILE A 261 -27.02 -2.40 -14.98
N LEU A 262 -25.74 -2.50 -15.33
CA LEU A 262 -25.00 -1.44 -16.01
C LEU A 262 -25.23 -1.50 -17.52
N ARG A 263 -25.51 -0.35 -18.14
CA ARG A 263 -25.64 -0.29 -19.60
C ARG A 263 -24.31 -0.63 -20.26
N GLY A 264 -24.24 -1.68 -21.07
CA GLY A 264 -23.01 -2.19 -21.69
C GLY A 264 -22.22 -1.14 -22.47
N GLY A 265 -22.87 -0.17 -23.09
CA GLY A 265 -22.22 0.95 -23.77
C GLY A 265 -21.47 1.89 -22.82
N LEU A 266 -21.97 2.13 -21.60
CA LEU A 266 -21.31 2.96 -20.60
C LEU A 266 -20.09 2.24 -20.00
N VAL A 267 -20.18 0.92 -19.80
CA VAL A 267 -19.05 0.10 -19.34
C VAL A 267 -17.94 0.04 -20.39
N ALA A 268 -18.29 -0.11 -21.66
CA ALA A 268 -17.33 -0.08 -22.76
C ALA A 268 -16.62 1.29 -22.87
N ALA A 269 -17.36 2.38 -22.71
CA ALA A 269 -16.82 3.74 -22.71
C ALA A 269 -15.90 3.98 -21.50
N ALA A 270 -16.27 3.53 -20.30
CA ALA A 270 -15.44 3.64 -19.10
C ALA A 270 -14.14 2.85 -19.24
N ARG A 271 -14.19 1.60 -19.73
CA ARG A 271 -12.99 0.78 -20.02
C ARG A 271 -12.10 1.42 -21.07
N LYS A 272 -12.67 2.03 -22.11
CA LYS A 272 -11.89 2.73 -23.12
C LYS A 272 -11.14 3.92 -22.50
N LEU A 273 -11.82 4.74 -21.70
CA LEU A 273 -11.21 5.86 -20.97
C LEU A 273 -10.11 5.40 -20.01
N GLU A 274 -10.32 4.30 -19.30
CA GLU A 274 -9.34 3.70 -18.42
C GLU A 274 -8.09 3.25 -19.19
N MET A 275 -8.26 2.56 -20.32
CA MET A 275 -7.15 2.13 -21.18
C MET A 275 -6.43 3.31 -21.84
N GLU A 276 -7.13 4.38 -22.24
CA GLU A 276 -6.54 5.62 -22.73
C GLU A 276 -5.69 6.29 -21.64
N TYR A 277 -6.19 6.33 -20.39
CA TYR A 277 -5.47 6.86 -19.25
C TYR A 277 -4.20 6.06 -18.95
N PHE A 278 -4.26 4.73 -18.91
CA PHE A 278 -3.08 3.87 -18.76
C PHE A 278 -2.06 4.07 -19.87
N SER A 279 -2.52 4.21 -21.11
CA SER A 279 -1.65 4.49 -22.26
C SER A 279 -0.99 5.87 -22.15
N SER A 280 -1.72 6.89 -21.64
CA SER A 280 -1.18 8.24 -21.45
C SER A 280 -0.11 8.31 -20.36
N MET A 281 -0.22 7.47 -19.33
CA MET A 281 0.77 7.39 -18.25
C MET A 281 2.06 6.63 -18.64
N ARG A 282 2.12 6.04 -19.85
CA ARG A 282 3.25 5.23 -20.34
C ARG A 282 3.70 4.17 -19.33
N VAL A 283 2.73 3.52 -18.68
CA VAL A 283 2.99 2.47 -17.68
C VAL A 283 3.53 1.21 -18.36
N TYR A 284 3.23 1.02 -19.66
CA TYR A 284 3.77 -0.04 -20.51
C TYR A 284 3.73 0.38 -21.98
N ASP A 285 4.67 -0.11 -22.77
CA ASP A 285 4.64 -0.01 -24.23
C ASP A 285 4.09 -1.32 -24.80
N LYS A 286 3.12 -1.22 -25.74
CA LYS A 286 2.67 -2.36 -26.49
C LYS A 286 3.75 -2.73 -27.51
N VAL A 287 4.45 -3.82 -27.27
CA VAL A 287 5.34 -4.43 -28.28
C VAL A 287 4.59 -5.54 -29.02
N PRO A 288 4.82 -5.71 -30.33
CA PRO A 288 4.31 -6.85 -31.07
C PRO A 288 4.75 -8.16 -30.41
N ARG A 289 3.86 -9.16 -30.40
CA ARG A 289 4.10 -10.42 -29.70
C ARG A 289 5.42 -11.11 -30.11
N ASN A 290 5.83 -10.93 -31.38
CA ASN A 290 7.09 -11.48 -31.91
C ASN A 290 8.32 -10.77 -31.33
N ASP A 291 8.23 -9.47 -31.03
CA ASP A 291 9.34 -8.68 -30.49
C ASP A 291 9.52 -8.89 -28.96
N ALA A 292 8.49 -9.39 -28.29
CA ALA A 292 8.54 -9.73 -26.87
C ALA A 292 9.29 -11.03 -26.55
N PHE A 293 9.54 -11.87 -27.59
CA PHE A 293 10.29 -13.11 -27.46
C PHE A 293 11.76 -12.98 -27.84
N GLU A 294 12.20 -11.82 -28.36
CA GLU A 294 13.58 -11.56 -28.76
C GLU A 294 14.35 -10.67 -27.75
N ARG A 295 13.76 -10.32 -26.64
CA ARG A 295 14.37 -9.58 -25.53
C ARG A 295 14.34 -10.42 -24.26
#